data_ce0d0d3353f2b4bdc5555c4245f0e0fc
#
_entry.id   ce0d0d3353f2b4bdc5555c4245f0e0fc
#
_cell.length_a   1.000
_cell.length_b   1.000
_cell.length_c   1.000
_cell.angle_alpha   90.00
_cell.angle_beta   90.00
_cell.angle_gamma   90.00
#
_symmetry.space_group_name_H-M   'P 1'
#
loop_
_entity.id
_entity.type
_entity.pdbx_description
1 polymer ?
#
loop_
_entity_poly.entity_id
_entity_poly.type
_entity_poly.pdbx_seq_one_letter_code
_entity_poly.pdbx_strand_id
1 'polypeptide(L)'
;DGYEHIQLNSDFLPDYVGIIIYHEGKFYFRNYGKINIFVDNKRLEDSSVAMRLVHGSMIKIQYSENKNVYIGCIEGELDNKWKVFKPETNEVLDIQKDKKGYVIRNANDIIFHGRKINARYFLPKDGDIFMHDNRIFYSMKNNLFFDVLKNTNLQQQKKIVINKQKQYQPQHPQPINKRRPAISMEHVTRYDKKKKWYRLKDVNLTINSGRLVAIMGVSGAGKSTLFDAILKRLKLDEGTIKIDGDELGHVPQFSVLRKGNTVQETMEFYASKKLKKYNKEERMQKIDDLLDKLNLSLFKQSLVGRLSGGQSRRLDIAVQLLNEPRVILMDEPDSGLDIKSCRELYEILARLVADKNSTILVITHNTHMACKYPYIDDLLFMASQGRICFYGQKEDALNYFNINDLDDIYNAVENNQDYFVEKYNNLVNRRV
;
A
#
# COMPACT_ATOMS: atom_id res chain seq x y z
N ASP A 1 5.91 9.12 -18.80
CA ASP A 1 6.00 7.67 -18.63
C ASP A 1 6.82 7.08 -19.76
N GLY A 2 7.85 6.32 -19.40
CA GLY A 2 8.74 5.66 -20.34
C GLY A 2 9.01 4.22 -19.89
N TYR A 3 9.42 3.39 -20.82
CA TYR A 3 9.93 2.06 -20.52
C TYR A 3 11.14 1.76 -21.39
N GLU A 4 12.10 1.02 -20.84
CA GLU A 4 13.26 0.54 -21.55
C GLU A 4 13.38 -0.97 -21.40
N HIS A 5 13.78 -1.64 -22.48
CA HIS A 5 14.02 -3.07 -22.48
C HIS A 5 15.43 -3.37 -21.94
N ILE A 6 15.52 -4.33 -21.03
CA ILE A 6 16.81 -4.89 -20.66
C ILE A 6 17.16 -5.94 -21.71
N GLN A 7 18.14 -5.64 -22.52
CA GLN A 7 18.75 -6.58 -23.45
C GLN A 7 20.07 -7.08 -22.86
N LEU A 8 20.17 -8.37 -22.68
CA LEU A 8 21.39 -9.02 -22.22
C LEU A 8 22.02 -9.75 -23.40
N ASN A 9 23.18 -9.26 -23.85
CA ASN A 9 23.97 -9.93 -24.89
C ASN A 9 24.57 -11.21 -24.30
N SER A 10 23.84 -12.31 -24.39
CA SER A 10 24.29 -13.61 -23.91
C SER A 10 23.64 -14.72 -24.74
N ASP A 11 24.46 -15.62 -25.24
CA ASP A 11 24.01 -16.80 -26.01
C ASP A 11 23.12 -17.75 -25.20
N PHE A 12 22.96 -17.53 -23.89
CA PHE A 12 22.26 -18.38 -22.95
C PHE A 12 20.93 -17.80 -22.43
N LEU A 13 20.65 -16.54 -22.74
CA LEU A 13 19.43 -15.84 -22.28
C LEU A 13 18.58 -15.48 -23.49
N PRO A 14 17.24 -15.48 -23.38
CA PRO A 14 16.39 -14.92 -24.43
C PRO A 14 16.73 -13.44 -24.67
N ASP A 15 16.46 -12.96 -25.87
CA ASP A 15 16.75 -11.57 -26.29
C ASP A 15 16.14 -10.55 -25.33
N TYR A 16 15.02 -10.88 -24.71
CA TYR A 16 14.34 -10.04 -23.73
C TYR A 16 13.95 -10.84 -22.49
N VAL A 17 14.36 -10.37 -21.32
CA VAL A 17 14.02 -11.00 -20.02
C VAL A 17 12.96 -10.20 -19.26
N GLY A 18 12.83 -8.91 -19.55
CA GLY A 18 11.86 -8.04 -18.91
C GLY A 18 12.00 -6.60 -19.37
N ILE A 19 11.20 -5.72 -18.79
CA ILE A 19 11.22 -4.28 -19.04
C ILE A 19 11.43 -3.51 -17.74
N ILE A 20 12.16 -2.40 -17.82
CA ILE A 20 12.15 -1.37 -16.79
C ILE A 20 11.10 -0.33 -17.20
N ILE A 21 10.19 -0.05 -16.29
CA ILE A 21 9.13 0.94 -16.45
C ILE A 21 9.46 2.12 -15.56
N TYR A 22 9.54 3.32 -16.13
CA TYR A 22 9.60 4.56 -15.35
C TYR A 22 8.20 5.17 -15.28
N HIS A 23 7.70 5.32 -14.07
CA HIS A 23 6.37 5.87 -13.82
C HIS A 23 6.38 6.69 -12.53
N GLU A 24 5.90 7.93 -12.60
CA GLU A 24 5.80 8.85 -11.46
C GLU A 24 7.08 8.99 -10.62
N GLY A 25 8.23 9.15 -11.30
CA GLY A 25 9.51 9.30 -10.61
C GLY A 25 10.06 8.01 -9.99
N LYS A 26 9.50 6.85 -10.33
CA LYS A 26 9.90 5.55 -9.79
C LYS A 26 10.19 4.57 -10.91
N PHE A 27 11.12 3.66 -10.65
CA PHE A 27 11.46 2.58 -11.57
C PHE A 27 10.81 1.28 -11.08
N TYR A 28 10.32 0.50 -12.04
CA TYR A 28 9.71 -0.81 -11.81
C TYR A 28 10.29 -1.81 -12.80
N PHE A 29 10.44 -3.05 -12.38
CA PHE A 29 10.82 -4.16 -13.26
C PHE A 29 9.65 -5.10 -13.46
N ARG A 30 9.36 -5.44 -14.72
CA ARG A 30 8.34 -6.41 -15.12
C ARG A 30 8.99 -7.56 -15.90
N ASN A 31 8.69 -8.79 -15.50
CA ASN A 31 9.15 -10.01 -16.17
C ASN A 31 8.31 -10.33 -17.41
N TYR A 32 8.92 -10.85 -18.45
CA TYR A 32 8.20 -11.40 -19.62
C TYR A 32 7.74 -12.86 -19.47
N GLY A 33 7.94 -13.50 -18.33
CA GLY A 33 7.22 -14.70 -17.92
C GLY A 33 7.84 -16.06 -18.29
N LYS A 34 8.99 -16.09 -18.98
CA LYS A 34 9.59 -17.37 -19.42
C LYS A 34 10.79 -17.84 -18.59
N ILE A 35 11.29 -17.01 -17.69
CA ILE A 35 12.49 -17.28 -16.87
C ILE A 35 12.19 -16.98 -15.43
N ASN A 36 12.84 -17.71 -14.52
CA ASN A 36 12.75 -17.41 -13.09
C ASN A 36 13.51 -16.13 -12.78
N ILE A 37 12.78 -15.08 -12.46
CA ILE A 37 13.32 -13.77 -12.08
C ILE A 37 12.90 -13.46 -10.65
N PHE A 38 13.84 -12.93 -9.89
CA PHE A 38 13.63 -12.49 -8.53
C PHE A 38 14.04 -11.02 -8.42
N VAL A 39 13.26 -10.19 -7.76
CA VAL A 39 13.64 -8.83 -7.36
C VAL A 39 13.68 -8.80 -5.84
N ASP A 40 14.81 -8.45 -5.27
CA ASP A 40 15.06 -8.43 -3.83
C ASP A 40 14.63 -9.76 -3.16
N ASN A 41 15.03 -10.88 -3.77
CA ASN A 41 14.69 -12.27 -3.40
C ASN A 41 13.21 -12.65 -3.50
N LYS A 42 12.36 -11.81 -4.05
CA LYS A 42 10.97 -12.17 -4.32
C LYS A 42 10.83 -12.61 -5.77
N ARG A 43 10.31 -13.81 -5.99
CA ARG A 43 10.06 -14.32 -7.33
C ARG A 43 8.98 -13.50 -8.02
N LEU A 44 9.23 -13.13 -9.27
CA LEU A 44 8.24 -12.55 -10.18
C LEU A 44 7.61 -13.69 -10.98
N GLU A 45 6.40 -14.08 -10.60
CA GLU A 45 5.76 -15.28 -11.13
C GLU A 45 5.15 -15.09 -12.51
N ASP A 46 4.82 -13.83 -12.89
CA ASP A 46 4.18 -13.59 -14.18
C ASP A 46 4.45 -12.16 -14.71
N SER A 47 4.16 -11.99 -16.02
CA SER A 47 4.36 -10.72 -16.74
C SER A 47 3.37 -9.60 -16.36
N SER A 48 2.35 -9.89 -15.56
CA SER A 48 1.36 -8.89 -15.12
C SER A 48 1.83 -8.08 -13.93
N VAL A 49 2.88 -8.53 -13.22
CA VAL A 49 3.37 -7.90 -12.00
C VAL A 49 4.66 -7.11 -12.28
N ALA A 50 4.66 -5.81 -11.98
CA ALA A 50 5.88 -5.01 -11.95
C ALA A 50 6.32 -4.78 -10.50
N MET A 51 7.59 -5.03 -10.20
CA MET A 51 8.15 -4.73 -8.87
C MET A 51 8.93 -3.43 -8.91
N ARG A 52 8.71 -2.59 -7.90
CA ARG A 52 9.44 -1.34 -7.74
C ARG A 52 10.91 -1.61 -7.48
N LEU A 53 11.76 -0.92 -8.22
CA LEU A 53 13.20 -0.86 -8.01
C LEU A 53 13.53 0.39 -7.19
N VAL A 54 14.38 0.22 -6.20
CA VAL A 54 14.94 1.31 -5.41
C VAL A 54 16.46 1.22 -5.44
N HIS A 55 17.14 2.27 -5.01
CA HIS A 55 18.58 2.24 -4.85
C HIS A 55 19.01 1.02 -3.98
N GLY A 56 19.88 0.18 -4.52
CA GLY A 56 20.30 -1.08 -3.90
C GLY A 56 19.41 -2.30 -4.17
N SER A 57 18.35 -2.17 -4.95
CA SER A 57 17.57 -3.34 -5.40
C SER A 57 18.41 -4.25 -6.30
N MET A 58 18.17 -5.56 -6.21
CA MET A 58 18.83 -6.56 -7.01
C MET A 58 17.84 -7.40 -7.80
N ILE A 59 18.05 -7.47 -9.12
CA ILE A 59 17.35 -8.38 -10.00
C ILE A 59 18.23 -9.61 -10.20
N LYS A 60 17.73 -10.80 -9.84
CA LYS A 60 18.36 -12.09 -10.08
C LYS A 60 17.62 -12.80 -11.20
N ILE A 61 18.30 -13.14 -12.27
CA ILE A 61 17.78 -13.91 -13.40
C ILE A 61 18.37 -15.31 -13.30
N GLN A 62 17.53 -16.30 -13.04
CA GLN A 62 17.93 -17.70 -12.95
C GLN A 62 17.57 -18.43 -14.24
N TYR A 63 18.56 -18.79 -15.05
CA TYR A 63 18.36 -19.44 -16.33
C TYR A 63 18.71 -20.94 -16.35
N SER A 64 19.35 -21.45 -15.29
CA SER A 64 19.46 -22.87 -14.97
C SER A 64 19.61 -23.08 -13.47
N GLU A 65 19.55 -24.32 -12.98
CA GLU A 65 19.59 -24.63 -11.54
C GLU A 65 20.78 -23.98 -10.79
N ASN A 66 21.92 -23.82 -11.46
CA ASN A 66 23.15 -23.29 -10.85
C ASN A 66 23.71 -22.04 -11.55
N LYS A 67 22.97 -21.47 -12.51
CA LYS A 67 23.46 -20.30 -13.24
C LYS A 67 22.51 -19.10 -13.10
N ASN A 68 23.05 -18.02 -12.59
CA ASN A 68 22.31 -16.79 -12.32
C ASN A 68 23.06 -15.58 -12.90
N VAL A 69 22.29 -14.61 -13.38
CA VAL A 69 22.77 -13.25 -13.66
C VAL A 69 22.15 -12.31 -12.64
N TYR A 70 22.96 -11.38 -12.14
CA TYR A 70 22.53 -10.41 -11.15
C TYR A 70 22.67 -9.00 -11.72
N ILE A 71 21.65 -8.17 -11.55
CA ILE A 71 21.65 -6.76 -11.98
C ILE A 71 21.35 -5.92 -10.74
N GLY A 72 22.30 -5.08 -10.35
CA GLY A 72 22.12 -4.12 -9.25
C GLY A 72 21.53 -2.81 -9.76
N CYS A 73 20.55 -2.29 -9.06
CA CYS A 73 19.91 -1.02 -9.37
C CYS A 73 20.55 0.09 -8.53
N ILE A 74 21.14 1.08 -9.19
CA ILE A 74 21.92 2.13 -8.55
C ILE A 74 21.44 3.49 -9.02
N GLU A 75 21.18 4.39 -8.08
CA GLU A 75 21.00 5.82 -8.39
C GLU A 75 22.36 6.53 -8.32
N GLY A 76 22.92 6.90 -9.46
CA GLY A 76 24.20 7.60 -9.58
C GLY A 76 25.15 6.96 -10.59
N GLU A 77 26.28 7.58 -10.81
CA GLU A 77 27.34 7.08 -11.68
C GLU A 77 28.38 6.31 -10.88
N LEU A 78 28.82 5.17 -11.42
CA LEU A 78 29.96 4.40 -10.90
C LEU A 78 31.29 4.90 -11.48
N ASP A 79 32.37 4.71 -10.74
CA ASP A 79 33.74 5.00 -11.23
C ASP A 79 34.20 3.99 -12.31
N ASN A 80 33.40 2.93 -12.54
CA ASN A 80 33.65 1.84 -13.50
C ASN A 80 34.99 1.09 -13.28
N LYS A 81 35.48 1.09 -12.04
CA LYS A 81 36.72 0.37 -11.67
C LYS A 81 36.46 -0.53 -10.44
N TRP A 82 35.95 -1.72 -10.71
CA TRP A 82 35.83 -2.73 -9.67
C TRP A 82 37.19 -3.08 -9.08
N LYS A 83 37.33 -2.89 -7.76
CA LYS A 83 38.54 -3.19 -7.00
C LYS A 83 38.28 -4.39 -6.11
N VAL A 84 39.29 -5.28 -5.99
CA VAL A 84 39.21 -6.35 -5.01
C VAL A 84 39.38 -5.77 -3.60
N PHE A 85 38.43 -6.04 -2.72
CA PHE A 85 38.50 -5.63 -1.34
C PHE A 85 39.60 -6.41 -0.61
N LYS A 86 40.56 -5.71 -0.02
CA LYS A 86 41.61 -6.29 0.84
C LYS A 86 41.36 -5.83 2.27
N PRO A 87 41.03 -6.73 3.21
CA PRO A 87 40.74 -6.35 4.60
C PRO A 87 41.85 -5.55 5.28
N GLU A 88 43.08 -5.78 4.87
CA GLU A 88 44.29 -5.19 5.47
C GLU A 88 44.50 -3.71 5.17
N THR A 89 43.76 -3.16 4.22
CA THR A 89 43.98 -1.78 3.71
C THR A 89 42.80 -0.83 3.90
N ASN A 90 41.75 -1.22 4.62
CA ASN A 90 40.52 -0.44 4.66
C ASN A 90 40.07 -0.14 6.10
N GLU A 91 40.14 1.12 6.49
CA GLU A 91 39.80 1.61 7.84
C GLU A 91 38.28 1.80 8.06
N VAL A 92 37.43 1.64 7.03
CA VAL A 92 36.04 2.09 7.06
C VAL A 92 35.04 1.00 7.41
N LEU A 93 35.38 -0.27 7.19
CA LEU A 93 34.53 -1.41 7.53
C LEU A 93 35.34 -2.45 8.31
N ASP A 94 34.79 -2.90 9.43
CA ASP A 94 35.33 -4.06 10.17
C ASP A 94 34.97 -5.34 9.40
N ILE A 95 35.65 -5.56 8.27
CA ILE A 95 35.50 -6.74 7.43
C ILE A 95 36.65 -7.68 7.69
N GLN A 96 36.33 -8.89 8.17
CA GLN A 96 37.27 -9.97 8.37
C GLN A 96 36.99 -11.10 7.38
N LYS A 97 38.06 -11.74 6.90
CA LYS A 97 37.94 -12.92 6.04
C LYS A 97 38.22 -14.15 6.92
N ASP A 98 37.27 -15.08 6.97
CA ASP A 98 37.43 -16.37 7.59
C ASP A 98 37.35 -17.51 6.57
N LYS A 99 37.36 -18.79 7.06
CA LYS A 99 37.27 -19.97 6.17
C LYS A 99 35.95 -20.10 5.42
N LYS A 100 34.91 -19.34 5.81
CA LYS A 100 33.56 -19.38 5.20
C LYS A 100 33.26 -18.17 4.33
N GLY A 101 34.13 -17.17 4.28
CA GLY A 101 33.94 -15.96 3.50
C GLY A 101 34.23 -14.68 4.28
N TYR A 102 33.59 -13.60 3.88
CA TYR A 102 33.74 -12.30 4.53
C TYR A 102 32.67 -12.12 5.61
N VAL A 103 33.09 -11.63 6.78
CA VAL A 103 32.24 -11.26 7.90
C VAL A 103 32.35 -9.75 8.10
N ILE A 104 31.27 -9.04 7.97
CA ILE A 104 31.19 -7.61 8.27
C ILE A 104 30.63 -7.45 9.68
N ARG A 105 31.43 -6.91 10.60
CA ARG A 105 31.00 -6.62 11.97
C ARG A 105 30.45 -5.20 12.07
N ASN A 106 29.56 -5.00 13.03
CA ASN A 106 28.92 -3.70 13.24
C ASN A 106 28.37 -3.12 11.93
N ALA A 107 27.66 -3.95 11.17
CA ALA A 107 27.09 -3.64 9.85
C ALA A 107 25.95 -2.63 9.99
N ASN A 108 26.28 -1.40 10.42
CA ASN A 108 25.34 -0.29 10.49
C ASN A 108 25.28 0.40 9.13
N ASP A 109 24.10 0.80 8.74
CA ASP A 109 23.87 1.55 7.49
C ASP A 109 24.16 0.78 6.18
N ILE A 110 24.17 -0.55 6.23
CA ILE A 110 24.24 -1.34 5.01
C ILE A 110 22.87 -1.32 4.30
N ILE A 111 22.88 -1.01 3.00
CA ILE A 111 21.71 -1.18 2.15
C ILE A 111 21.85 -2.52 1.43
N PHE A 112 20.96 -3.45 1.74
CA PHE A 112 20.92 -4.78 1.18
C PHE A 112 19.51 -5.10 0.70
N HIS A 113 19.37 -5.53 -0.56
CA HIS A 113 18.07 -5.75 -1.21
C HIS A 113 17.11 -4.55 -1.07
N GLY A 114 17.65 -3.34 -1.30
CA GLY A 114 16.88 -2.10 -1.22
C GLY A 114 16.43 -1.69 0.19
N ARG A 115 16.94 -2.35 1.24
CA ARG A 115 16.62 -2.06 2.65
C ARG A 115 17.86 -1.73 3.43
N LYS A 116 17.76 -0.73 4.28
CA LYS A 116 18.79 -0.45 5.29
C LYS A 116 18.74 -1.54 6.35
N ILE A 117 19.86 -2.17 6.59
CA ILE A 117 20.02 -3.17 7.67
C ILE A 117 21.02 -2.65 8.68
N ASN A 118 20.72 -2.90 9.96
CA ASN A 118 21.61 -2.70 11.08
C ASN A 118 21.77 -4.05 11.76
N ALA A 119 22.92 -4.68 11.59
CA ALA A 119 23.16 -6.00 12.11
C ALA A 119 24.50 -6.04 12.83
N ARG A 120 24.57 -6.82 13.90
CA ARG A 120 25.85 -7.06 14.59
C ARG A 120 26.85 -7.79 13.69
N TYR A 121 26.35 -8.61 12.76
CA TYR A 121 27.12 -9.33 11.77
C TYR A 121 26.35 -9.38 10.45
N PHE A 122 27.04 -9.21 9.34
CA PHE A 122 26.54 -9.43 7.99
C PHE A 122 27.50 -10.34 7.24
N LEU A 123 26.98 -11.43 6.66
CA LEU A 123 27.74 -12.43 5.90
C LEU A 123 27.25 -12.40 4.46
N PRO A 124 27.92 -11.67 3.57
CA PRO A 124 27.57 -11.69 2.14
C PRO A 124 27.85 -13.07 1.55
N LYS A 125 26.87 -13.58 0.80
CA LYS A 125 26.98 -14.83 0.02
C LYS A 125 27.42 -14.51 -1.39
N ASP A 126 27.90 -15.52 -2.12
CA ASP A 126 28.19 -15.40 -3.54
C ASP A 126 26.96 -14.87 -4.30
N GLY A 127 27.18 -13.80 -5.06
CA GLY A 127 26.13 -13.10 -5.79
C GLY A 127 25.44 -11.97 -5.03
N ASP A 128 25.76 -11.76 -3.75
CA ASP A 128 25.18 -10.65 -3.00
C ASP A 128 25.78 -9.31 -3.44
N ILE A 129 24.91 -8.34 -3.59
CA ILE A 129 25.26 -6.93 -3.81
C ILE A 129 24.71 -6.15 -2.63
N PHE A 130 25.56 -5.35 -2.01
CA PHE A 130 25.16 -4.46 -0.93
C PHE A 130 25.92 -3.12 -1.02
N MET A 131 25.42 -2.13 -0.33
CA MET A 131 25.98 -0.78 -0.33
C MET A 131 26.30 -0.36 1.09
N HIS A 132 27.41 0.33 1.25
CA HIS A 132 27.78 0.99 2.50
C HIS A 132 28.72 2.17 2.18
N ASP A 133 28.47 3.29 2.86
CA ASP A 133 29.30 4.50 2.77
C ASP A 133 29.70 4.88 1.34
N ASN A 134 28.69 5.04 0.49
CA ASN A 134 28.86 5.44 -0.92
C ASN A 134 29.69 4.45 -1.78
N ARG A 135 29.84 3.22 -1.32
CA ARG A 135 30.49 2.12 -2.04
C ARG A 135 29.49 1.00 -2.27
N ILE A 136 29.65 0.36 -3.42
CA ILE A 136 28.88 -0.82 -3.79
C ILE A 136 29.82 -2.00 -3.70
N PHE A 137 29.38 -3.02 -2.97
CA PHE A 137 30.10 -4.26 -2.77
C PHE A 137 29.40 -5.40 -3.49
N TYR A 138 30.19 -6.26 -4.10
CA TYR A 138 29.74 -7.46 -4.78
C TYR A 138 30.57 -8.67 -4.33
N SER A 139 29.93 -9.73 -3.88
CA SER A 139 30.57 -10.97 -3.44
C SER A 139 30.56 -12.01 -4.55
N MET A 140 31.73 -12.50 -4.97
CA MET A 140 31.85 -13.54 -5.97
C MET A 140 33.07 -14.44 -5.73
N LYS A 141 32.86 -15.75 -5.75
CA LYS A 141 33.92 -16.77 -5.61
C LYS A 141 34.83 -16.52 -4.41
N ASN A 142 34.25 -16.31 -3.25
CA ASN A 142 34.96 -15.97 -2.00
C ASN A 142 35.81 -14.70 -2.05
N ASN A 143 35.57 -13.81 -3.01
CA ASN A 143 36.15 -12.48 -3.06
C ASN A 143 35.07 -11.40 -2.96
N LEU A 144 35.42 -10.32 -2.31
CA LEU A 144 34.60 -9.14 -2.22
C LEU A 144 35.19 -8.06 -3.13
N PHE A 145 34.39 -7.59 -4.04
CA PHE A 145 34.74 -6.50 -4.96
C PHE A 145 33.98 -5.26 -4.53
N PHE A 146 34.54 -4.09 -4.76
CA PHE A 146 33.84 -2.85 -4.50
C PHE A 146 34.09 -1.82 -5.60
N ASP A 147 33.15 -0.91 -5.77
CA ASP A 147 33.27 0.28 -6.57
C ASP A 147 32.75 1.49 -5.80
N VAL A 148 33.22 2.67 -6.15
CA VAL A 148 32.86 3.92 -5.48
C VAL A 148 31.90 4.67 -6.37
N LEU A 149 30.76 5.08 -5.82
CA LEU A 149 29.87 6.01 -6.51
C LEU A 149 30.59 7.35 -6.67
N LYS A 150 30.74 7.80 -7.92
CA LYS A 150 31.25 9.15 -8.18
C LYS A 150 30.39 10.14 -7.42
N ASN A 151 31.05 11.08 -6.75
CA ASN A 151 30.40 12.15 -6.00
C ASN A 151 29.62 13.05 -6.96
N THR A 152 28.51 12.60 -7.45
CA THR A 152 27.44 13.44 -7.96
C THR A 152 26.66 13.92 -6.76
N ASN A 153 27.14 15.00 -6.13
CA ASN A 153 26.42 15.92 -5.24
C ASN A 153 25.15 15.34 -4.54
N LEU A 154 25.31 14.29 -3.75
CA LEU A 154 24.26 13.88 -2.79
C LEU A 154 23.85 15.05 -1.87
N GLN A 155 24.77 16.01 -1.62
CA GLN A 155 24.44 17.27 -0.93
C GLN A 155 23.71 18.28 -1.81
N GLN A 156 23.99 18.32 -3.13
CA GLN A 156 23.18 19.13 -4.06
C GLN A 156 21.89 18.47 -4.45
N GLN A 157 21.83 17.14 -4.53
CA GLN A 157 20.56 16.42 -4.67
C GLN A 157 19.69 16.55 -3.42
N LYS A 158 20.24 16.57 -2.20
CA LYS A 158 19.48 16.97 -1.02
C LYS A 158 18.97 18.41 -1.12
N LYS A 159 19.74 19.35 -1.69
CA LYS A 159 19.28 20.73 -1.95
C LYS A 159 18.33 20.81 -3.15
N ILE A 160 18.56 20.05 -4.22
CA ILE A 160 17.68 19.98 -5.40
C ILE A 160 16.40 19.19 -5.10
N VAL A 161 16.47 18.14 -4.30
CA VAL A 161 15.30 17.45 -3.76
C VAL A 161 14.49 18.37 -2.84
N ILE A 162 15.14 19.19 -2.03
CA ILE A 162 14.45 20.24 -1.24
C ILE A 162 13.84 21.32 -2.14
N ASN A 163 14.46 21.70 -3.26
CA ASN A 163 13.90 22.70 -4.17
C ASN A 163 12.98 22.14 -5.26
N LYS A 164 13.15 20.87 -5.69
CA LYS A 164 12.16 20.16 -6.53
C LYS A 164 10.99 19.61 -5.72
N GLN A 165 11.18 19.34 -4.42
CA GLN A 165 10.08 19.06 -3.51
C GLN A 165 9.12 20.27 -3.33
N LYS A 166 9.52 21.47 -3.72
CA LYS A 166 8.58 22.60 -3.82
C LYS A 166 7.70 22.57 -5.08
N GLN A 167 8.00 21.75 -6.10
CA GLN A 167 7.17 21.62 -7.31
C GLN A 167 6.48 20.27 -7.46
N TYR A 168 6.96 19.20 -6.79
CA TYR A 168 6.26 17.90 -6.76
C TYR A 168 6.61 17.19 -5.45
N GLN A 169 5.95 17.61 -4.39
CA GLN A 169 5.80 16.75 -3.24
C GLN A 169 4.67 15.79 -3.56
N PRO A 170 4.88 14.46 -3.56
CA PRO A 170 3.84 13.63 -3.01
C PRO A 170 3.64 14.21 -1.62
N GLN A 171 2.48 14.77 -1.36
CA GLN A 171 2.18 15.32 -0.04
C GLN A 171 2.41 14.17 0.94
N HIS A 172 3.59 14.16 1.60
CA HIS A 172 3.70 13.47 2.87
C HIS A 172 2.50 13.93 3.67
N PRO A 173 1.75 13.02 4.27
CA PRO A 173 0.61 13.42 5.05
C PRO A 173 1.05 14.60 5.90
N GLN A 174 0.46 15.76 5.66
CA GLN A 174 0.69 16.95 6.48
C GLN A 174 0.58 16.50 7.94
N PRO A 175 1.43 16.98 8.85
CA PRO A 175 1.29 16.63 10.26
C PRO A 175 -0.18 16.70 10.62
N ILE A 176 -0.67 15.68 11.29
CA ILE A 176 -2.09 15.39 11.59
C ILE A 176 -2.91 16.63 11.95
N ASN A 177 -2.28 17.67 12.48
CA ASN A 177 -2.90 18.92 12.93
C ASN A 177 -3.29 19.93 11.82
N LYS A 178 -3.05 19.67 10.52
CA LYS A 178 -3.37 20.63 9.43
C LYS A 178 -4.31 20.09 8.35
N ARG A 179 -4.74 18.81 8.40
CA ARG A 179 -5.70 18.28 7.45
C ARG A 179 -7.12 18.56 7.92
N ARG A 180 -7.97 18.96 6.97
CA ARG A 180 -9.41 19.12 7.22
C ARG A 180 -10.02 17.78 7.60
N PRO A 181 -10.86 17.68 8.65
CA PRO A 181 -11.58 16.47 8.96
C PRO A 181 -12.50 16.05 7.81
N ALA A 182 -12.41 14.79 7.39
CA ALA A 182 -13.37 14.17 6.47
C ALA A 182 -14.61 13.66 7.22
N ILE A 183 -14.40 13.14 8.42
CA ILE A 183 -15.47 12.68 9.32
C ILE A 183 -15.10 13.10 10.73
N SER A 184 -16.05 13.71 11.46
CA SER A 184 -15.95 14.00 12.88
C SER A 184 -17.19 13.47 13.60
N MET A 185 -16.95 12.69 14.63
CA MET A 185 -17.98 12.06 15.47
C MET A 185 -17.74 12.47 16.93
N GLU A 186 -18.77 13.02 17.57
CA GLU A 186 -18.70 13.52 18.94
C GLU A 186 -19.81 12.84 19.74
N HIS A 187 -19.44 12.07 20.76
CA HIS A 187 -20.35 11.36 21.69
C HIS A 187 -21.44 10.52 21.01
N VAL A 188 -21.11 9.90 19.87
CA VAL A 188 -22.10 9.17 19.08
C VAL A 188 -22.52 7.88 19.78
N THR A 189 -23.80 7.83 20.13
CA THR A 189 -24.39 6.70 20.86
C THR A 189 -25.64 6.17 20.15
N ARG A 190 -25.74 4.85 20.08
CA ARG A 190 -26.94 4.15 19.62
C ARG A 190 -27.20 2.93 20.50
N TYR A 191 -28.33 2.94 21.22
CA TYR A 191 -28.79 1.88 22.10
C TYR A 191 -29.96 1.12 21.49
N ASP A 192 -29.89 -0.21 21.44
CA ASP A 192 -30.96 -1.07 21.02
C ASP A 192 -31.80 -1.45 22.24
N LYS A 193 -32.97 -0.77 22.42
CA LYS A 193 -33.86 -0.98 23.56
C LYS A 193 -34.39 -2.41 23.64
N LYS A 194 -34.60 -3.09 22.49
CA LYS A 194 -35.11 -4.47 22.44
C LYS A 194 -34.09 -5.48 22.93
N LYS A 195 -32.85 -5.31 22.49
CA LYS A 195 -31.73 -6.20 22.85
C LYS A 195 -31.04 -5.78 24.15
N LYS A 196 -31.40 -4.63 24.73
CA LYS A 196 -30.71 -4.01 25.88
C LYS A 196 -29.21 -3.91 25.69
N TRP A 197 -28.76 -3.46 24.50
CA TRP A 197 -27.38 -3.49 24.05
C TRP A 197 -27.02 -2.23 23.30
N TYR A 198 -25.81 -1.71 23.54
CA TYR A 198 -25.28 -0.62 22.72
C TYR A 198 -24.80 -1.16 21.37
N ARG A 199 -25.26 -0.54 20.29
CA ARG A 199 -24.70 -0.75 18.94
C ARG A 199 -23.51 0.15 18.69
N LEU A 200 -23.55 1.38 19.22
CA LEU A 200 -22.44 2.34 19.31
C LEU A 200 -22.55 2.96 20.71
N LYS A 201 -21.40 3.08 21.40
CA LYS A 201 -21.37 3.63 22.76
C LYS A 201 -20.30 4.69 22.87
N ASP A 202 -20.71 5.96 22.98
CA ASP A 202 -19.86 7.12 23.18
C ASP A 202 -18.67 7.19 22.23
N VAL A 203 -18.96 7.12 20.91
CA VAL A 203 -17.92 7.12 19.87
C VAL A 203 -17.44 8.54 19.64
N ASN A 204 -16.16 8.76 19.92
CA ASN A 204 -15.43 9.99 19.64
C ASN A 204 -14.33 9.68 18.63
N LEU A 205 -14.41 10.23 17.40
CA LEU A 205 -13.53 9.88 16.29
C LEU A 205 -13.40 11.05 15.31
N THR A 206 -12.16 11.38 14.94
CA THR A 206 -11.88 12.33 13.86
C THR A 206 -10.98 11.68 12.83
N ILE A 207 -11.50 11.51 11.61
CA ILE A 207 -10.78 10.98 10.45
C ILE A 207 -10.45 12.14 9.52
N ASN A 208 -9.17 12.32 9.22
CA ASN A 208 -8.71 13.38 8.34
C ASN A 208 -8.92 13.02 6.86
N SER A 209 -9.05 14.03 5.99
CA SER A 209 -9.19 13.84 4.55
C SER A 209 -7.97 13.22 3.90
N GLY A 210 -8.17 12.52 2.77
CA GLY A 210 -7.10 11.93 1.98
C GLY A 210 -6.41 10.76 2.70
N ARG A 211 -7.18 9.87 3.30
CA ARG A 211 -6.69 8.68 4.03
C ARG A 211 -7.40 7.41 3.57
N LEU A 212 -6.69 6.32 3.47
CA LEU A 212 -7.24 4.97 3.36
C LEU A 212 -7.22 4.33 4.75
N VAL A 213 -8.40 4.15 5.32
CA VAL A 213 -8.58 3.66 6.71
C VAL A 213 -9.13 2.25 6.71
N ALA A 214 -8.42 1.31 7.33
CA ALA A 214 -8.96 -0.02 7.59
C ALA A 214 -9.73 -0.01 8.91
N ILE A 215 -10.98 -0.48 8.88
CA ILE A 215 -11.82 -0.67 10.06
C ILE A 215 -11.88 -2.16 10.37
N MET A 216 -11.33 -2.51 11.50
CA MET A 216 -11.25 -3.86 12.02
C MET A 216 -11.93 -3.95 13.39
N GLY A 217 -12.05 -5.13 13.93
CA GLY A 217 -12.59 -5.33 15.27
C GLY A 217 -13.31 -6.66 15.40
N VAL A 218 -13.55 -7.06 16.64
CA VAL A 218 -14.17 -8.34 16.99
C VAL A 218 -15.53 -8.53 16.31
N SER A 219 -15.98 -9.78 16.23
CA SER A 219 -17.31 -10.06 15.66
C SER A 219 -18.38 -9.34 16.48
N GLY A 220 -19.33 -8.70 15.82
CA GLY A 220 -20.37 -7.92 16.49
C GLY A 220 -19.91 -6.59 17.11
N ALA A 221 -18.67 -6.13 16.82
CA ALA A 221 -18.14 -4.85 17.32
C ALA A 221 -18.93 -3.60 16.85
N GLY A 222 -19.87 -3.74 15.91
CA GLY A 222 -20.65 -2.60 15.44
C GLY A 222 -20.09 -1.89 14.21
N LYS A 223 -19.14 -2.50 13.46
CA LYS A 223 -18.50 -1.91 12.26
C LYS A 223 -19.52 -1.46 11.21
N SER A 224 -20.44 -2.32 10.81
CA SER A 224 -21.51 -1.96 9.83
C SER A 224 -22.52 -0.97 10.45
N THR A 225 -22.71 -0.99 11.77
CA THR A 225 -23.53 0.03 12.46
C THR A 225 -22.86 1.41 12.42
N LEU A 226 -21.53 1.45 12.52
CA LEU A 226 -20.77 2.69 12.33
C LEU A 226 -20.97 3.25 10.92
N PHE A 227 -20.94 2.41 9.88
CA PHE A 227 -21.25 2.82 8.51
C PHE A 227 -22.69 3.32 8.37
N ASP A 228 -23.67 2.61 8.95
CA ASP A 228 -25.07 3.06 8.91
C ASP A 228 -25.26 4.41 9.60
N ALA A 229 -24.52 4.69 10.67
CA ALA A 229 -24.53 5.98 11.34
C ALA A 229 -23.93 7.08 10.44
N ILE A 230 -22.77 6.84 9.82
CA ILE A 230 -22.12 7.78 8.88
C ILE A 230 -23.03 8.02 7.65
N LEU A 231 -23.67 6.98 7.12
CA LEU A 231 -24.61 7.06 6.01
C LEU A 231 -25.96 7.69 6.37
N LYS A 232 -26.13 8.10 7.65
CA LYS A 232 -27.39 8.66 8.18
C LYS A 232 -28.61 7.72 8.02
N ARG A 233 -28.35 6.40 7.93
CA ARG A 233 -29.39 5.36 7.87
C ARG A 233 -29.88 4.95 9.26
N LEU A 234 -29.14 5.37 10.30
CA LEU A 234 -29.39 5.06 11.68
C LEU A 234 -29.72 6.33 12.46
N LYS A 235 -30.84 6.35 13.18
CA LYS A 235 -31.12 7.44 14.13
C LYS A 235 -30.23 7.28 15.36
N LEU A 236 -29.50 8.31 15.70
CA LEU A 236 -28.69 8.36 16.91
C LEU A 236 -29.56 8.65 18.12
N ASP A 237 -29.18 8.12 19.28
CA ASP A 237 -29.78 8.50 20.56
C ASP A 237 -29.07 9.74 21.14
N GLU A 238 -27.73 9.85 20.94
CA GLU A 238 -26.90 10.96 21.37
C GLU A 238 -25.78 11.22 20.37
N GLY A 239 -25.19 12.42 20.46
CA GLY A 239 -24.02 12.82 19.69
C GLY A 239 -24.29 13.39 18.31
N THR A 240 -23.21 13.76 17.63
CA THR A 240 -23.25 14.37 16.29
C THR A 240 -22.23 13.74 15.35
N ILE A 241 -22.55 13.75 14.05
CA ILE A 241 -21.65 13.32 12.97
C ILE A 241 -21.58 14.44 11.94
N LYS A 242 -20.37 14.95 11.69
CA LYS A 242 -20.06 15.91 10.63
C LYS A 242 -19.23 15.21 9.56
N ILE A 243 -19.55 15.43 8.30
CA ILE A 243 -18.89 14.79 7.15
C ILE A 243 -18.52 15.88 6.14
N ASP A 244 -17.32 15.80 5.56
CA ASP A 244 -16.88 16.72 4.53
C ASP A 244 -17.49 16.32 3.17
N GLY A 245 -18.32 17.18 2.64
CA GLY A 245 -19.03 17.01 1.37
C GLY A 245 -20.46 16.48 1.54
N ASP A 246 -21.24 16.72 0.49
CA ASP A 246 -22.68 16.44 0.50
C ASP A 246 -22.99 14.99 0.07
N GLU A 247 -22.05 14.34 -0.64
CA GLU A 247 -22.26 13.03 -1.21
C GLU A 247 -21.28 12.00 -0.65
N LEU A 248 -21.81 10.85 -0.27
CA LEU A 248 -21.07 9.69 0.20
C LEU A 248 -21.10 8.58 -0.84
N GLY A 249 -19.96 7.96 -1.11
CA GLY A 249 -19.89 6.68 -1.81
C GLY A 249 -20.12 5.54 -0.84
N HIS A 250 -20.90 4.53 -1.22
CA HIS A 250 -21.07 3.32 -0.43
C HIS A 250 -21.04 2.08 -1.30
N VAL A 251 -20.06 1.23 -1.06
CA VAL A 251 -19.92 -0.11 -1.68
C VAL A 251 -20.33 -1.15 -0.65
N PRO A 252 -21.51 -1.79 -0.80
CA PRO A 252 -21.97 -2.80 0.14
C PRO A 252 -21.18 -4.11 -0.01
N GLN A 253 -21.28 -4.98 0.98
CA GLN A 253 -20.63 -6.30 0.98
C GLN A 253 -21.03 -7.15 -0.24
N PHE A 254 -22.30 -7.13 -0.62
CA PHE A 254 -22.80 -7.84 -1.79
C PHE A 254 -23.17 -6.86 -2.90
N SER A 255 -22.71 -7.17 -4.13
CA SER A 255 -23.05 -6.37 -5.30
C SER A 255 -24.55 -6.40 -5.59
N VAL A 256 -25.09 -5.24 -5.85
CA VAL A 256 -26.52 -5.07 -6.23
C VAL A 256 -26.70 -4.84 -7.73
N LEU A 257 -25.62 -4.97 -8.52
CA LEU A 257 -25.63 -4.73 -9.95
C LEU A 257 -26.39 -5.83 -10.70
N ARG A 258 -27.07 -5.44 -11.77
CA ARG A 258 -27.85 -6.37 -12.61
C ARG A 258 -26.92 -7.24 -13.46
N LYS A 259 -26.93 -8.54 -13.22
CA LYS A 259 -26.05 -9.53 -13.88
C LYS A 259 -26.27 -9.64 -15.39
N GLY A 260 -27.47 -9.31 -15.89
CA GLY A 260 -27.84 -9.38 -17.30
C GLY A 260 -27.42 -8.16 -18.14
N ASN A 261 -26.99 -7.08 -17.52
CA ASN A 261 -26.48 -5.91 -18.23
C ASN A 261 -24.98 -6.07 -18.53
N THR A 262 -24.49 -5.38 -19.55
CA THR A 262 -23.06 -5.21 -19.77
C THR A 262 -22.48 -4.21 -18.76
N VAL A 263 -21.15 -4.18 -18.62
CA VAL A 263 -20.45 -3.15 -17.85
C VAL A 263 -20.82 -1.76 -18.36
N GLN A 264 -20.80 -1.56 -19.67
CA GLN A 264 -21.13 -0.28 -20.32
C GLN A 264 -22.57 0.16 -19.99
N GLU A 265 -23.57 -0.69 -20.22
CA GLU A 265 -24.97 -0.40 -19.92
C GLU A 265 -25.19 -0.07 -18.43
N THR A 266 -24.48 -0.79 -17.55
CA THR A 266 -24.53 -0.53 -16.11
C THR A 266 -24.01 0.86 -15.80
N MET A 267 -22.83 1.23 -16.31
CA MET A 267 -22.24 2.54 -16.08
C MET A 267 -23.09 3.66 -16.66
N GLU A 268 -23.62 3.50 -17.87
CA GLU A 268 -24.52 4.48 -18.50
C GLU A 268 -25.81 4.69 -17.69
N PHE A 269 -26.41 3.60 -17.20
CA PHE A 269 -27.60 3.68 -16.36
C PHE A 269 -27.33 4.51 -15.09
N TYR A 270 -26.25 4.20 -14.36
CA TYR A 270 -25.93 4.95 -13.13
C TYR A 270 -25.47 6.38 -13.44
N ALA A 271 -24.71 6.61 -14.51
CA ALA A 271 -24.31 7.95 -14.92
C ALA A 271 -25.51 8.83 -15.28
N SER A 272 -26.53 8.28 -15.94
CA SER A 272 -27.77 9.02 -16.25
C SER A 272 -28.50 9.50 -14.99
N LYS A 273 -28.35 8.81 -13.86
CA LYS A 273 -28.99 9.16 -12.58
C LYS A 273 -28.11 10.10 -11.74
N LYS A 274 -26.80 9.84 -11.70
CA LYS A 274 -25.86 10.57 -10.84
C LYS A 274 -25.30 11.84 -11.49
N LEU A 275 -25.13 11.86 -12.82
CA LEU A 275 -24.51 12.94 -13.59
C LEU A 275 -25.54 13.74 -14.42
N LYS A 276 -26.65 14.13 -13.80
CA LYS A 276 -27.73 14.84 -14.49
C LYS A 276 -27.33 16.17 -15.13
N LYS A 277 -26.29 16.83 -14.59
CA LYS A 277 -25.79 18.12 -15.07
C LYS A 277 -24.92 18.02 -16.32
N TYR A 278 -24.48 16.81 -16.68
CA TYR A 278 -23.58 16.54 -17.81
C TYR A 278 -24.35 16.08 -19.02
N ASN A 279 -23.92 16.47 -20.22
CA ASN A 279 -24.47 15.98 -21.48
C ASN A 279 -24.04 14.50 -21.70
N LYS A 280 -24.50 13.90 -22.83
CA LYS A 280 -24.24 12.48 -23.09
C LYS A 280 -22.74 12.19 -23.32
N GLU A 281 -22.09 13.06 -24.09
CA GLU A 281 -20.69 12.95 -24.46
C GLU A 281 -19.79 13.06 -23.21
N GLU A 282 -20.02 14.03 -22.36
CA GLU A 282 -19.31 14.25 -21.12
C GLU A 282 -19.47 13.06 -20.15
N ARG A 283 -20.71 12.49 -20.10
CA ARG A 283 -20.94 11.28 -19.29
C ARG A 283 -20.17 10.09 -19.81
N MET A 284 -20.12 9.89 -21.13
CA MET A 284 -19.36 8.82 -21.76
C MET A 284 -17.85 8.95 -21.46
N GLN A 285 -17.31 10.16 -21.60
CA GLN A 285 -15.90 10.40 -21.27
C GLN A 285 -15.59 10.05 -19.80
N LYS A 286 -16.43 10.50 -18.85
CA LYS A 286 -16.26 10.16 -17.43
C LYS A 286 -16.36 8.66 -17.17
N ILE A 287 -17.24 7.94 -17.86
CA ILE A 287 -17.36 6.48 -17.77
C ILE A 287 -16.05 5.84 -18.24
N ASP A 288 -15.55 6.26 -19.40
CA ASP A 288 -14.36 5.70 -20.01
C ASP A 288 -13.12 5.91 -19.12
N ASP A 289 -12.95 7.12 -18.60
CA ASP A 289 -11.88 7.46 -17.64
C ASP A 289 -11.94 6.61 -16.37
N LEU A 290 -13.15 6.36 -15.84
CA LEU A 290 -13.31 5.54 -14.64
C LEU A 290 -13.06 4.07 -14.92
N LEU A 291 -13.54 3.54 -16.04
CA LEU A 291 -13.30 2.15 -16.41
C LEU A 291 -11.82 1.89 -16.67
N ASP A 292 -11.10 2.86 -17.23
CA ASP A 292 -9.66 2.78 -17.41
C ASP A 292 -8.92 2.75 -16.06
N LYS A 293 -9.20 3.72 -15.18
CA LYS A 293 -8.60 3.79 -13.84
C LYS A 293 -8.81 2.54 -13.00
N LEU A 294 -9.91 1.83 -13.24
CA LEU A 294 -10.27 0.61 -12.50
C LEU A 294 -9.92 -0.67 -13.26
N ASN A 295 -9.16 -0.59 -14.36
CA ASN A 295 -8.76 -1.71 -15.20
C ASN A 295 -9.97 -2.53 -15.71
N LEU A 296 -11.03 -1.86 -16.14
CA LEU A 296 -12.26 -2.45 -16.67
C LEU A 296 -12.52 -2.14 -18.15
N SER A 297 -11.68 -1.35 -18.82
CA SER A 297 -11.86 -0.91 -20.21
C SER A 297 -12.03 -2.07 -21.19
N LEU A 298 -11.29 -3.18 -20.99
CA LEU A 298 -11.39 -4.37 -21.83
C LEU A 298 -12.69 -5.16 -21.62
N PHE A 299 -13.42 -4.88 -20.55
CA PHE A 299 -14.63 -5.62 -20.16
C PHE A 299 -15.93 -4.84 -20.44
N LYS A 300 -15.86 -3.69 -21.13
CA LYS A 300 -17.02 -2.81 -21.38
C LYS A 300 -18.24 -3.58 -21.93
N GLN A 301 -18.02 -4.51 -22.85
CA GLN A 301 -19.06 -5.31 -23.49
C GLN A 301 -19.36 -6.64 -22.79
N SER A 302 -18.63 -6.94 -21.69
CA SER A 302 -18.86 -8.16 -20.92
C SER A 302 -20.11 -8.00 -20.05
N LEU A 303 -20.90 -9.09 -19.93
CA LEU A 303 -21.99 -9.15 -18.99
C LEU A 303 -21.48 -9.11 -17.56
N VAL A 304 -22.12 -8.31 -16.70
CA VAL A 304 -21.78 -8.20 -15.26
C VAL A 304 -21.75 -9.58 -14.57
N GLY A 305 -22.66 -10.47 -14.94
CA GLY A 305 -22.71 -11.83 -14.40
C GLY A 305 -21.56 -12.76 -14.83
N ARG A 306 -20.72 -12.35 -15.79
CA ARG A 306 -19.53 -13.07 -16.25
C ARG A 306 -18.22 -12.51 -15.74
N LEU A 307 -18.27 -11.41 -14.99
CA LEU A 307 -17.09 -10.80 -14.38
C LEU A 307 -16.54 -11.69 -13.26
N SER A 308 -15.21 -11.72 -13.11
CA SER A 308 -14.59 -12.28 -11.91
C SER A 308 -15.00 -11.50 -10.66
N GLY A 309 -14.83 -12.06 -9.46
CA GLY A 309 -15.14 -11.37 -8.21
C GLY A 309 -14.45 -10.01 -8.10
N GLY A 310 -13.16 -9.93 -8.42
CA GLY A 310 -12.40 -8.69 -8.41
C GLY A 310 -12.90 -7.66 -9.46
N GLN A 311 -13.23 -8.11 -10.68
CA GLN A 311 -13.79 -7.24 -11.71
C GLN A 311 -15.18 -6.71 -11.31
N SER A 312 -16.03 -7.57 -10.76
CA SER A 312 -17.35 -7.16 -10.26
C SER A 312 -17.22 -6.13 -9.13
N ARG A 313 -16.29 -6.33 -8.20
CA ARG A 313 -16.04 -5.39 -7.10
C ARG A 313 -15.53 -4.04 -7.62
N ARG A 314 -14.62 -4.04 -8.61
CA ARG A 314 -14.17 -2.80 -9.24
C ARG A 314 -15.30 -2.06 -9.97
N LEU A 315 -16.24 -2.79 -10.53
CA LEU A 315 -17.45 -2.16 -11.14
C LEU A 315 -18.36 -1.53 -10.08
N ASP A 316 -18.58 -2.19 -8.94
CA ASP A 316 -19.31 -1.58 -7.81
C ASP A 316 -18.68 -0.25 -7.38
N ILE A 317 -17.34 -0.22 -7.31
CA ILE A 317 -16.58 0.99 -6.98
C ILE A 317 -16.75 2.04 -8.09
N ALA A 318 -16.62 1.66 -9.37
CA ALA A 318 -16.80 2.57 -10.51
C ALA A 318 -18.12 3.33 -10.44
N VAL A 319 -19.20 2.60 -10.16
CA VAL A 319 -20.55 3.18 -10.00
C VAL A 319 -20.60 4.21 -8.86
N GLN A 320 -19.88 3.98 -7.76
CA GLN A 320 -19.86 4.94 -6.65
C GLN A 320 -19.01 6.17 -6.97
N LEU A 321 -17.97 6.03 -7.77
CA LEU A 321 -17.05 7.12 -8.13
C LEU A 321 -17.60 8.09 -9.18
N LEU A 322 -18.73 7.78 -9.85
CA LEU A 322 -19.30 8.63 -10.89
C LEU A 322 -19.52 10.09 -10.46
N ASN A 323 -19.98 10.31 -9.24
CA ASN A 323 -20.21 11.65 -8.66
C ASN A 323 -19.06 12.17 -7.80
N GLU A 324 -17.90 11.53 -7.87
CA GLU A 324 -16.65 11.93 -7.22
C GLU A 324 -16.81 12.23 -5.73
N PRO A 325 -17.35 11.29 -4.92
CA PRO A 325 -17.57 11.51 -3.50
C PRO A 325 -16.23 11.72 -2.77
N ARG A 326 -16.23 12.64 -1.77
CA ARG A 326 -15.04 12.88 -0.94
C ARG A 326 -14.82 11.79 0.09
N VAL A 327 -15.88 11.13 0.51
CA VAL A 327 -15.83 10.03 1.48
C VAL A 327 -16.51 8.79 0.86
N ILE A 328 -15.80 7.67 0.93
CA ILE A 328 -16.27 6.39 0.38
C ILE A 328 -16.18 5.34 1.50
N LEU A 329 -17.29 4.65 1.71
CA LEU A 329 -17.41 3.55 2.67
C LEU A 329 -17.50 2.24 1.91
N MET A 330 -16.67 1.25 2.28
CA MET A 330 -16.63 -0.05 1.64
C MET A 330 -16.77 -1.15 2.67
N ASP A 331 -17.83 -1.95 2.57
CA ASP A 331 -18.09 -3.05 3.49
C ASP A 331 -17.53 -4.35 2.90
N GLU A 332 -16.47 -4.88 3.50
CA GLU A 332 -15.74 -6.09 3.12
C GLU A 332 -15.48 -6.22 1.59
N PRO A 333 -14.87 -5.20 0.94
CA PRO A 333 -14.71 -5.23 -0.51
C PRO A 333 -13.73 -6.32 -1.00
N ASP A 334 -12.95 -6.88 -0.11
CA ASP A 334 -11.93 -7.90 -0.32
C ASP A 334 -12.43 -9.32 0.04
N SER A 335 -13.65 -9.44 0.57
CA SER A 335 -14.23 -10.75 0.92
C SER A 335 -14.41 -11.64 -0.31
N GLY A 336 -13.91 -12.89 -0.24
CA GLY A 336 -14.00 -13.86 -1.33
C GLY A 336 -13.09 -13.60 -2.53
N LEU A 337 -12.18 -12.62 -2.43
CA LEU A 337 -11.16 -12.38 -3.45
C LEU A 337 -9.89 -13.20 -3.15
N ASP A 338 -9.22 -13.65 -4.20
CA ASP A 338 -7.87 -14.19 -4.09
C ASP A 338 -6.85 -13.10 -3.74
N ILE A 339 -5.67 -13.49 -3.28
CA ILE A 339 -4.62 -12.57 -2.80
C ILE A 339 -4.22 -11.54 -3.88
N LYS A 340 -4.17 -11.95 -5.15
CA LYS A 340 -3.81 -11.07 -6.26
C LYS A 340 -4.88 -10.01 -6.48
N SER A 341 -6.14 -10.43 -6.56
CA SER A 341 -7.29 -9.53 -6.72
C SER A 341 -7.44 -8.57 -5.54
N CYS A 342 -7.18 -9.04 -4.31
CA CYS A 342 -7.12 -8.18 -3.13
C CYS A 342 -6.05 -7.10 -3.27
N ARG A 343 -4.83 -7.47 -3.65
CA ARG A 343 -3.73 -6.51 -3.83
C ARG A 343 -4.06 -5.47 -4.88
N GLU A 344 -4.52 -5.89 -6.07
CA GLU A 344 -4.95 -5.00 -7.14
C GLU A 344 -6.03 -4.01 -6.66
N LEU A 345 -6.99 -4.49 -5.87
CA LEU A 345 -8.02 -3.65 -5.28
C LEU A 345 -7.42 -2.57 -4.38
N TYR A 346 -6.59 -2.94 -3.41
CA TYR A 346 -5.99 -1.98 -2.48
C TYR A 346 -5.02 -1.00 -3.16
N GLU A 347 -4.31 -1.42 -4.20
CA GLU A 347 -3.50 -0.52 -5.05
C GLU A 347 -4.36 0.54 -5.74
N ILE A 348 -5.52 0.14 -6.25
CA ILE A 348 -6.48 1.07 -6.86
C ILE A 348 -7.01 2.05 -5.80
N LEU A 349 -7.40 1.55 -4.61
CA LEU A 349 -7.90 2.41 -3.53
C LEU A 349 -6.86 3.44 -3.09
N ALA A 350 -5.61 3.02 -2.92
CA ALA A 350 -4.52 3.93 -2.55
C ALA A 350 -4.28 5.01 -3.62
N ARG A 351 -4.35 4.65 -4.91
CA ARG A 351 -4.29 5.64 -6.01
C ARG A 351 -5.45 6.63 -5.97
N LEU A 352 -6.67 6.16 -5.73
CA LEU A 352 -7.84 7.04 -5.63
C LEU A 352 -7.73 8.05 -4.48
N VAL A 353 -7.16 7.62 -3.34
CA VAL A 353 -6.88 8.51 -2.21
C VAL A 353 -5.83 9.55 -2.59
N ALA A 354 -4.74 9.15 -3.26
CA ALA A 354 -3.65 10.04 -3.64
C ALA A 354 -4.09 11.07 -4.72
N ASP A 355 -4.81 10.61 -5.76
CA ASP A 355 -5.16 11.45 -6.91
C ASP A 355 -6.28 12.45 -6.62
N LYS A 356 -7.29 12.04 -5.86
CA LYS A 356 -8.53 12.83 -5.67
C LYS A 356 -8.70 13.40 -4.27
N ASN A 357 -7.73 13.17 -3.37
CA ASN A 357 -7.85 13.53 -1.94
C ASN A 357 -9.14 12.94 -1.31
N SER A 358 -9.64 11.83 -1.86
CA SER A 358 -10.78 11.11 -1.33
C SER A 358 -10.38 10.39 -0.05
N THR A 359 -11.30 10.26 0.88
CA THR A 359 -11.12 9.49 2.11
C THR A 359 -11.89 8.18 1.97
N ILE A 360 -11.20 7.06 2.10
CA ILE A 360 -11.81 5.75 1.91
C ILE A 360 -11.73 4.97 3.21
N LEU A 361 -12.88 4.51 3.71
CA LEU A 361 -12.98 3.64 4.87
C LEU A 361 -13.36 2.25 4.40
N VAL A 362 -12.58 1.26 4.78
CA VAL A 362 -12.77 -0.14 4.40
C VAL A 362 -12.98 -0.98 5.64
N ILE A 363 -14.16 -1.57 5.82
CA ILE A 363 -14.34 -2.65 6.79
C ILE A 363 -13.69 -3.89 6.19
N THR A 364 -12.74 -4.48 6.90
CA THR A 364 -12.06 -5.71 6.48
C THR A 364 -11.70 -6.59 7.67
N HIS A 365 -11.61 -7.88 7.41
CA HIS A 365 -11.04 -8.88 8.32
C HIS A 365 -9.66 -9.36 7.85
N ASN A 366 -9.17 -8.81 6.75
CA ASN A 366 -7.91 -9.22 6.13
C ASN A 366 -6.73 -8.46 6.76
N THR A 367 -6.24 -8.94 7.90
CA THR A 367 -5.07 -8.40 8.59
C THR A 367 -3.85 -8.39 7.69
N HIS A 368 -3.65 -9.44 6.90
CA HIS A 368 -2.53 -9.55 5.98
C HIS A 368 -2.45 -8.37 4.99
N MET A 369 -3.59 -7.92 4.43
CA MET A 369 -3.61 -6.76 3.53
C MET A 369 -3.38 -5.45 4.29
N ALA A 370 -3.94 -5.33 5.50
CA ALA A 370 -3.72 -4.17 6.34
C ALA A 370 -2.26 -4.03 6.80
N CYS A 371 -1.59 -5.16 7.06
CA CYS A 371 -0.29 -5.20 7.71
C CYS A 371 0.89 -5.22 6.75
N LYS A 372 0.86 -6.10 5.75
CA LYS A 372 2.02 -6.37 4.88
C LYS A 372 2.20 -5.39 3.74
N TYR A 373 1.15 -4.66 3.37
CA TYR A 373 1.19 -3.75 2.24
C TYR A 373 1.09 -2.28 2.68
N PRO A 374 1.80 -1.35 2.01
CA PRO A 374 1.83 0.06 2.38
C PRO A 374 0.59 0.85 1.92
N TYR A 375 -0.52 0.17 1.62
CA TYR A 375 -1.69 0.83 1.05
C TYR A 375 -2.55 1.54 2.08
N ILE A 376 -2.66 0.95 3.28
CA ILE A 376 -3.49 1.48 4.37
C ILE A 376 -2.68 2.49 5.19
N ASP A 377 -3.25 3.66 5.37
CA ASP A 377 -2.67 4.74 6.15
C ASP A 377 -2.95 4.61 7.65
N ASP A 378 -4.24 4.40 7.99
CA ASP A 378 -4.71 4.35 9.37
C ASP A 378 -5.49 3.08 9.66
N LEU A 379 -5.42 2.64 10.90
CA LEU A 379 -6.19 1.54 11.44
C LEU A 379 -7.19 2.06 12.49
N LEU A 380 -8.46 1.71 12.33
CA LEU A 380 -9.49 1.84 13.34
C LEU A 380 -9.85 0.47 13.86
N PHE A 381 -9.65 0.20 15.15
CA PHE A 381 -10.02 -1.07 15.76
C PHE A 381 -11.16 -0.89 16.77
N MET A 382 -12.23 -1.68 16.61
CA MET A 382 -13.45 -1.59 17.40
C MET A 382 -13.60 -2.78 18.34
N ALA A 383 -13.98 -2.50 19.57
CA ALA A 383 -14.43 -3.47 20.58
C ALA A 383 -15.94 -3.69 20.51
N SER A 384 -16.42 -4.66 21.26
CA SER A 384 -17.86 -4.92 21.45
C SER A 384 -18.60 -3.65 21.88
N GLN A 385 -19.90 -3.61 21.61
CA GLN A 385 -20.78 -2.47 21.88
C GLN A 385 -20.45 -1.19 21.10
N GLY A 386 -19.76 -1.31 19.96
CA GLY A 386 -19.42 -0.17 19.10
C GLY A 386 -18.47 0.83 19.74
N ARG A 387 -17.58 0.38 20.62
CA ARG A 387 -16.57 1.20 21.26
C ARG A 387 -15.28 1.19 20.46
N ILE A 388 -14.50 2.26 20.51
CA ILE A 388 -13.20 2.34 19.83
C ILE A 388 -12.10 1.92 20.80
N CYS A 389 -11.24 0.97 20.36
CA CYS A 389 -10.04 0.58 21.06
C CYS A 389 -8.79 1.33 20.59
N PHE A 390 -8.76 1.68 19.30
CA PHE A 390 -7.61 2.33 18.68
C PHE A 390 -8.03 3.05 17.40
N TYR A 391 -7.46 4.23 17.18
CA TYR A 391 -7.40 4.90 15.89
C TYR A 391 -6.07 5.63 15.74
N GLY A 392 -5.35 5.33 14.69
CA GLY A 392 -4.04 5.93 14.41
C GLY A 392 -3.35 5.26 13.23
N GLN A 393 -2.11 5.66 12.98
CA GLN A 393 -1.29 5.01 11.95
C GLN A 393 -1.10 3.54 12.30
N LYS A 394 -1.04 2.70 11.29
CA LYS A 394 -0.93 1.24 11.51
C LYS A 394 0.38 0.86 12.22
N GLU A 395 1.45 1.62 12.00
CA GLU A 395 2.73 1.44 12.65
C GLU A 395 2.66 1.68 14.18
N ASP A 396 1.81 2.61 14.61
CA ASP A 396 1.62 2.91 16.03
C ASP A 396 0.83 1.79 16.75
N ALA A 397 0.03 1.01 16.00
CA ALA A 397 -0.80 -0.04 16.57
C ALA A 397 0.03 -1.15 17.24
N LEU A 398 1.18 -1.53 16.68
CA LEU A 398 2.08 -2.54 17.26
C LEU A 398 2.49 -2.16 18.68
N ASN A 399 2.97 -0.92 18.85
CA ASN A 399 3.37 -0.41 20.17
C ASN A 399 2.17 -0.23 21.10
N TYR A 400 1.04 0.24 20.54
CA TYR A 400 -0.16 0.49 21.33
C TYR A 400 -0.73 -0.77 21.96
N PHE A 401 -0.81 -1.86 21.17
CA PHE A 401 -1.34 -3.15 21.64
C PHE A 401 -0.24 -4.03 22.28
N ASN A 402 1.03 -3.63 22.22
CA ASN A 402 2.19 -4.39 22.67
C ASN A 402 2.28 -5.77 21.98
N ILE A 403 2.20 -5.76 20.65
CA ILE A 403 2.25 -6.94 19.78
C ILE A 403 3.39 -6.81 18.77
N ASN A 404 3.88 -7.93 18.26
CA ASN A 404 4.95 -7.96 17.27
C ASN A 404 4.41 -8.00 15.83
N ASP A 405 3.20 -8.52 15.64
CA ASP A 405 2.50 -8.60 14.35
C ASP A 405 1.05 -8.18 14.54
N LEU A 406 0.50 -7.45 13.56
CA LEU A 406 -0.90 -7.03 13.61
C LEU A 406 -1.89 -8.21 13.49
N ASP A 407 -1.45 -9.38 13.03
CA ASP A 407 -2.28 -10.59 13.07
C ASP A 407 -2.66 -10.96 14.51
N ASP A 408 -1.85 -10.55 15.51
CA ASP A 408 -2.11 -10.78 16.93
C ASP A 408 -3.10 -9.80 17.57
N ILE A 409 -3.54 -8.76 16.85
CA ILE A 409 -4.38 -7.69 17.41
C ILE A 409 -5.70 -8.22 17.97
N TYR A 410 -6.30 -9.22 17.30
CA TYR A 410 -7.53 -9.82 17.75
C TYR A 410 -7.36 -10.51 19.10
N ASN A 411 -6.29 -11.31 19.26
CA ASN A 411 -5.96 -12.00 20.50
C ASN A 411 -5.67 -11.02 21.63
N ALA A 412 -4.91 -9.95 21.35
CA ALA A 412 -4.58 -8.92 22.34
C ALA A 412 -5.82 -8.20 22.87
N VAL A 413 -6.77 -7.88 21.97
CA VAL A 413 -7.98 -7.13 22.34
C VAL A 413 -9.06 -8.01 22.94
N GLU A 414 -9.24 -9.26 22.47
CA GLU A 414 -10.37 -10.12 22.86
C GLU A 414 -10.51 -10.26 24.39
N ASN A 415 -9.40 -10.40 25.09
CA ASN A 415 -9.36 -10.57 26.55
C ASN A 415 -9.25 -9.26 27.33
N ASN A 416 -8.99 -8.12 26.67
CA ASN A 416 -8.65 -6.84 27.31
C ASN A 416 -9.40 -5.64 26.71
N GLN A 417 -10.61 -5.86 26.18
CA GLN A 417 -11.35 -4.82 25.44
C GLN A 417 -11.56 -3.53 26.26
N ASP A 418 -11.99 -3.66 27.51
CA ASP A 418 -12.27 -2.50 28.37
C ASP A 418 -11.01 -1.69 28.66
N TYR A 419 -9.88 -2.33 28.89
CA TYR A 419 -8.58 -1.68 29.09
C TYR A 419 -8.20 -0.84 27.86
N PHE A 420 -8.29 -1.39 26.64
CA PHE A 420 -7.91 -0.66 25.44
C PHE A 420 -8.89 0.46 25.08
N VAL A 421 -10.17 0.27 25.35
CA VAL A 421 -11.18 1.34 25.21
C VAL A 421 -10.88 2.50 26.16
N GLU A 422 -10.61 2.23 27.44
CA GLU A 422 -10.24 3.26 28.40
C GLU A 422 -8.92 3.95 28.03
N LYS A 423 -7.91 3.19 27.62
CA LYS A 423 -6.64 3.72 27.15
C LYS A 423 -6.82 4.66 25.95
N TYR A 424 -7.68 4.31 24.99
CA TYR A 424 -7.99 5.14 23.84
C TYR A 424 -8.71 6.45 24.27
N ASN A 425 -9.75 6.34 25.09
CA ASN A 425 -10.51 7.48 25.57
C ASN A 425 -9.60 8.49 26.33
N ASN A 426 -8.69 7.99 27.15
CA ASN A 426 -7.72 8.81 27.86
C ASN A 426 -6.76 9.55 26.91
N LEU A 427 -6.39 8.94 25.76
CA LEU A 427 -5.57 9.59 24.74
C LEU A 427 -6.35 10.67 23.97
N VAL A 428 -7.61 10.42 23.64
CA VAL A 428 -8.47 11.39 22.94
C VAL A 428 -8.72 12.60 23.84
N ASN A 429 -9.08 12.39 25.11
CA ASN A 429 -9.36 13.47 26.06
C ASN A 429 -8.14 14.35 26.39
N ARG A 430 -6.91 13.86 26.20
CA ARG A 430 -5.67 14.66 26.35
C ARG A 430 -5.35 15.51 25.13
N ARG A 431 -6.01 15.29 24.00
CA ARG A 431 -5.81 16.02 22.73
C ARG A 431 -6.83 17.16 22.54
N VAL A 432 -7.85 17.23 23.37
CA VAL A 432 -8.81 18.33 23.52
C VAL A 432 -8.31 19.29 24.60
#